data_37b42ddfbbe1be888353d0b6d429315a
#
_entry.id   37b42ddfbbe1be888353d0b6d429315a
#
_cell.length_a   1.000
_cell.length_b   1.000
_cell.length_c   1.000
_cell.angle_alpha   90.00
_cell.angle_beta   90.00
_cell.angle_gamma   90.00
#
_symmetry.space_group_name_H-M   'P 1'
#
loop_
_entity.id
_entity.type
_entity.pdbx_description
1 polymer ?
#
loop_
_entity_poly.entity_id
_entity_poly.type
_entity_poly.pdbx_seq_one_letter_code
_entity_poly.pdbx_strand_id
1 'polypeptide(L)'
;MATIAILGTMDTKGEEHAFVAEQIKARGHQTLVIDVGALEAPKLRPDITREEVCRAAGADYAALLAKRDRGESVAAMSKGAPIVLAKLVDEKMIAGVISLGGGGGTAIGTAAMRALPIGFPKLMVSTLASGNTAQYVGVKDIVMFPSIVDVAGLNRISRQIL
;
A
#
# COMPACT_ATOMS: atom_id res chain seq x y z
N MET A 1 -20.02 0.83 10.10
CA MET A 1 -19.40 0.88 8.77
C MET A 1 -18.06 1.62 8.92
N ALA A 2 -16.97 1.04 8.46
CA ALA A 2 -15.62 1.62 8.56
C ALA A 2 -15.04 1.82 7.16
N THR A 3 -14.14 2.78 6.98
CA THR A 3 -13.37 2.96 5.75
C THR A 3 -11.97 2.37 5.95
N ILE A 4 -11.56 1.47 5.06
CA ILE A 4 -10.25 0.83 5.08
C ILE A 4 -9.40 1.42 3.94
N ALA A 5 -8.23 1.94 4.29
CA ALA A 5 -7.27 2.38 3.29
C ALA A 5 -6.62 1.17 2.60
N ILE A 6 -6.56 1.20 1.28
CA ILE A 6 -5.86 0.21 0.45
C ILE A 6 -4.68 0.92 -0.19
N LEU A 7 -3.48 0.67 0.32
CA LEU A 7 -2.25 1.30 -0.15
C LEU A 7 -1.47 0.32 -1.01
N GLY A 8 -1.12 0.70 -2.24
CA GLY A 8 -0.32 -0.20 -3.07
C GLY A 8 0.06 0.34 -4.44
N THR A 9 0.85 -0.45 -5.16
CA THR A 9 1.27 -0.17 -6.53
C THR A 9 0.15 -0.62 -7.49
N MET A 10 -0.75 0.30 -7.85
CA MET A 10 -1.94 -0.02 -8.65
C MET A 10 -1.61 -0.33 -10.11
N ASP A 11 -0.42 -0.02 -10.58
CA ASP A 11 0.10 -0.41 -11.89
C ASP A 11 0.47 -1.89 -11.97
N THR A 12 1.13 -2.44 -10.94
CA THR A 12 1.64 -3.81 -10.94
C THR A 12 0.72 -4.81 -10.24
N LYS A 13 0.03 -4.40 -9.17
CA LYS A 13 -0.83 -5.25 -8.33
C LYS A 13 -2.26 -4.70 -8.19
N GLY A 14 -2.71 -3.94 -9.18
CA GLY A 14 -4.05 -3.34 -9.15
C GLY A 14 -5.18 -4.38 -9.14
N GLU A 15 -5.01 -5.54 -9.78
CA GLU A 15 -6.01 -6.60 -9.79
C GLU A 15 -6.20 -7.24 -8.41
N GLU A 16 -5.08 -7.51 -7.71
CA GLU A 16 -5.11 -8.05 -6.35
C GLU A 16 -5.72 -7.04 -5.36
N HIS A 17 -5.37 -5.76 -5.50
CA HIS A 17 -5.95 -4.70 -4.67
C HIS A 17 -7.44 -4.50 -4.97
N ALA A 18 -7.86 -4.62 -6.23
CA ALA A 18 -9.28 -4.57 -6.60
C ALA A 18 -10.08 -5.71 -5.97
N PHE A 19 -9.53 -6.92 -5.99
CA PHE A 19 -10.16 -8.07 -5.33
C PHE A 19 -10.34 -7.84 -3.83
N VAL A 20 -9.30 -7.35 -3.15
CA VAL A 20 -9.38 -7.02 -1.71
C VAL A 20 -10.41 -5.92 -1.47
N ALA A 21 -10.47 -4.90 -2.32
CA ALA A 21 -11.48 -3.84 -2.22
C ALA A 21 -12.91 -4.40 -2.30
N GLU A 22 -13.14 -5.33 -3.23
CA GLU A 22 -14.44 -6.02 -3.37
C GLU A 22 -14.78 -6.82 -2.12
N GLN A 23 -13.81 -7.56 -1.55
CA GLN A 23 -14.01 -8.34 -0.33
C GLN A 23 -14.35 -7.47 0.88
N ILE A 24 -13.72 -6.31 1.01
CA ILE A 24 -13.99 -5.34 2.08
C ILE A 24 -15.41 -4.76 1.91
N LYS A 25 -15.78 -4.36 0.69
CA LYS A 25 -17.11 -3.83 0.38
C LYS A 25 -18.22 -4.85 0.59
N ALA A 26 -17.99 -6.11 0.21
CA ALA A 26 -18.93 -7.21 0.42
C ALA A 26 -19.20 -7.47 1.91
N ARG A 27 -18.31 -7.07 2.80
CA ARG A 27 -18.47 -7.14 4.27
C ARG A 27 -19.08 -5.88 4.89
N GLY A 28 -19.60 -4.96 4.07
CA GLY A 28 -20.29 -3.76 4.55
C GLY A 28 -19.36 -2.60 4.97
N HIS A 29 -18.11 -2.61 4.52
CA HIS A 29 -17.16 -1.52 4.75
C HIS A 29 -16.91 -0.71 3.48
N GLN A 30 -16.31 0.48 3.63
CA GLN A 30 -15.84 1.31 2.53
C GLN A 30 -14.34 1.14 2.31
N THR A 31 -13.87 1.51 1.12
CA THR A 31 -12.46 1.51 0.78
C THR A 31 -12.00 2.88 0.32
N LEU A 32 -10.76 3.24 0.64
CA LEU A 32 -10.06 4.41 0.12
C LEU A 32 -8.75 3.92 -0.50
N VAL A 33 -8.65 4.02 -1.81
CA VAL A 33 -7.52 3.48 -2.59
C VAL A 33 -6.45 4.53 -2.76
N ILE A 34 -5.21 4.21 -2.35
CA ILE A 34 -4.03 5.09 -2.44
C ILE A 34 -3.00 4.43 -3.37
N ASP A 35 -2.71 5.08 -4.49
CA ASP A 35 -1.75 4.58 -5.45
C ASP A 35 -0.33 5.07 -5.16
N VAL A 36 0.60 4.15 -5.07
CA VAL A 36 2.04 4.39 -4.92
C VAL A 36 2.86 3.72 -6.04
N GLY A 37 2.21 3.39 -7.14
CA GLY A 37 2.87 2.90 -8.36
C GLY A 37 3.72 4.00 -9.02
N ALA A 38 4.65 3.61 -9.89
CA ALA A 38 5.63 4.56 -10.42
C ALA A 38 5.85 4.47 -11.93
N LEU A 39 5.37 3.43 -12.61
CA LEU A 39 5.78 3.14 -13.99
C LEU A 39 4.62 3.18 -14.98
N GLU A 40 3.60 2.35 -14.78
CA GLU A 40 2.51 2.17 -15.72
C GLU A 40 1.21 2.81 -15.22
N ALA A 41 0.20 2.91 -16.08
CA ALA A 41 -1.11 3.38 -15.67
C ALA A 41 -1.72 2.47 -14.59
N PRO A 42 -2.44 3.03 -13.62
CA PRO A 42 -3.07 2.22 -12.58
C PRO A 42 -4.19 1.35 -13.15
N LYS A 43 -4.20 0.06 -12.79
CA LYS A 43 -5.25 -0.91 -13.16
C LYS A 43 -6.48 -0.82 -12.25
N LEU A 44 -6.34 -0.22 -11.09
CA LEU A 44 -7.41 0.14 -10.17
C LEU A 44 -7.41 1.66 -10.01
N ARG A 45 -8.57 2.29 -10.22
CA ARG A 45 -8.71 3.74 -10.07
C ARG A 45 -8.47 4.14 -8.61
N PRO A 46 -7.48 4.99 -8.33
CA PRO A 46 -7.22 5.46 -6.98
C PRO A 46 -8.15 6.62 -6.58
N ASP A 47 -8.39 6.75 -5.28
CA ASP A 47 -8.99 7.93 -4.65
C ASP A 47 -7.93 8.99 -4.35
N ILE A 48 -6.70 8.55 -4.02
CA ILE A 48 -5.51 9.39 -3.87
C ILE A 48 -4.46 8.90 -4.87
N THR A 49 -4.04 9.80 -5.73
CA THR A 49 -3.14 9.46 -6.83
C THR A 49 -1.67 9.45 -6.40
N ARG A 50 -0.83 8.78 -7.18
CA ARG A 50 0.62 8.76 -7.00
C ARG A 50 1.27 10.14 -7.08
N GLU A 51 0.69 11.04 -7.89
CA GLU A 51 1.12 12.43 -7.99
C GLU A 51 0.88 13.18 -6.68
N GLU A 52 -0.25 12.93 -6.02
CA GLU A 52 -0.57 13.51 -4.71
C GLU A 52 0.37 12.97 -3.62
N VAL A 53 0.67 11.67 -3.65
CA VAL A 53 1.64 11.05 -2.73
C VAL A 53 3.05 11.62 -2.96
N CYS A 54 3.51 11.74 -4.20
CA CYS A 54 4.78 12.39 -4.54
C CYS A 54 4.83 13.83 -4.05
N ARG A 55 3.77 14.61 -4.27
CA ARG A 55 3.68 16.00 -3.82
C ARG A 55 3.78 16.10 -2.30
N ALA A 56 3.17 15.18 -1.56
CA ALA A 56 3.32 15.13 -0.10
C ALA A 56 4.77 14.90 0.34
N ALA A 57 5.57 14.18 -0.45
CA ALA A 57 7.01 14.00 -0.23
C ALA A 57 7.86 15.22 -0.63
N GLY A 58 7.27 16.27 -1.24
CA GLY A 58 7.99 17.36 -1.85
C GLY A 58 8.69 16.98 -3.16
N ALA A 59 8.28 15.91 -3.82
CA ALA A 59 8.84 15.40 -5.06
C ALA A 59 7.92 15.68 -6.25
N ASP A 60 8.52 15.79 -7.45
CA ASP A 60 7.82 15.91 -8.72
C ASP A 60 7.70 14.52 -9.37
N TYR A 61 6.47 14.04 -9.51
CA TYR A 61 6.21 12.74 -10.13
C TYR A 61 6.65 12.68 -11.60
N ALA A 62 6.47 13.76 -12.37
CA ALA A 62 6.89 13.79 -13.77
C ALA A 62 8.40 13.63 -13.92
N ALA A 63 9.18 14.25 -13.02
CA ALA A 63 10.63 14.11 -12.99
C ALA A 63 11.05 12.67 -12.59
N LEU A 64 10.36 12.03 -11.64
CA LEU A 64 10.61 10.64 -11.27
C LEU A 64 10.30 9.69 -12.43
N LEU A 65 9.16 9.89 -13.11
CA LEU A 65 8.76 9.07 -14.25
C LEU A 65 9.75 9.18 -15.40
N ALA A 66 10.27 10.38 -15.68
CA ALA A 66 11.26 10.62 -16.75
C ALA A 66 12.58 9.87 -16.49
N LYS A 67 13.00 9.75 -15.25
CA LYS A 67 14.22 9.02 -14.88
C LYS A 67 14.07 7.50 -14.97
N ARG A 68 12.85 6.97 -14.87
CA ARG A 68 12.56 5.53 -14.80
C ARG A 68 13.37 4.76 -13.75
N ASP A 69 13.81 5.45 -12.70
CA ASP A 69 14.55 4.85 -11.60
C ASP A 69 13.56 4.32 -10.54
N ARG A 70 13.52 2.99 -10.42
CA ARG A 70 12.64 2.30 -9.46
C ARG A 70 13.03 2.62 -8.02
N GLY A 71 14.32 2.74 -7.74
CA GLY A 71 14.83 3.01 -6.38
C GLY A 71 14.41 4.41 -5.92
N GLU A 72 14.61 5.43 -6.77
CA GLU A 72 14.17 6.80 -6.49
C GLU A 72 12.66 6.88 -6.31
N SER A 73 11.89 6.16 -7.14
CA SER A 73 10.43 6.11 -7.02
C SER A 73 9.98 5.49 -5.70
N VAL A 74 10.55 4.35 -5.31
CA VAL A 74 10.27 3.71 -4.01
C VAL A 74 10.65 4.65 -2.86
N ALA A 75 11.78 5.34 -2.95
CA ALA A 75 12.22 6.27 -1.91
C ALA A 75 11.26 7.46 -1.76
N ALA A 76 10.80 8.05 -2.88
CA ALA A 76 9.85 9.15 -2.86
C ALA A 76 8.49 8.72 -2.28
N MET A 77 7.95 7.57 -2.75
CA MET A 77 6.69 7.03 -2.23
C MET A 77 6.78 6.65 -0.75
N SER A 78 7.93 6.11 -0.31
CA SER A 78 8.17 5.79 1.11
C SER A 78 8.24 7.03 2.01
N LYS A 79 8.47 8.21 1.45
CA LYS A 79 8.38 9.50 2.18
C LYS A 79 6.98 10.08 2.15
N GLY A 80 6.28 10.01 1.01
CA GLY A 80 4.97 10.62 0.83
C GLY A 80 3.83 9.83 1.46
N ALA A 81 3.83 8.51 1.32
CA ALA A 81 2.78 7.64 1.84
C ALA A 81 2.56 7.75 3.36
N PRO A 82 3.61 7.83 4.21
CA PRO A 82 3.44 8.10 5.64
C PRO A 82 2.68 9.39 5.94
N ILE A 83 2.99 10.47 5.21
CA ILE A 83 2.37 11.79 5.39
C ILE A 83 0.88 11.72 5.04
N VAL A 84 0.57 11.09 3.90
CA VAL A 84 -0.82 10.92 3.44
C VAL A 84 -1.61 10.07 4.44
N LEU A 85 -1.09 8.92 4.85
CA LEU A 85 -1.82 8.05 5.80
C LEU A 85 -2.00 8.68 7.18
N ALA A 86 -0.97 9.35 7.71
CA ALA A 86 -1.08 10.03 9.00
C ALA A 86 -2.19 11.09 8.96
N LYS A 87 -2.23 11.90 7.90
CA LYS A 87 -3.30 12.89 7.70
C LYS A 87 -4.69 12.25 7.69
N LEU A 88 -4.88 11.14 6.95
CA LEU A 88 -6.17 10.44 6.89
C LEU A 88 -6.61 9.88 8.27
N VAL A 89 -5.65 9.44 9.09
CA VAL A 89 -5.92 8.98 10.46
C VAL A 89 -6.30 10.14 11.36
N ASP A 90 -5.56 11.25 11.31
CA ASP A 90 -5.82 12.46 12.12
C ASP A 90 -7.20 13.05 11.79
N GLU A 91 -7.58 13.04 10.52
CA GLU A 91 -8.90 13.48 10.03
C GLU A 91 -10.00 12.43 10.25
N LYS A 92 -9.70 11.26 10.84
CA LYS A 92 -10.62 10.15 11.09
C LYS A 92 -11.32 9.61 9.83
N MET A 93 -10.67 9.74 8.69
CA MET A 93 -11.20 9.28 7.40
C MET A 93 -11.07 7.77 7.22
N ILE A 94 -10.12 7.13 7.90
CA ILE A 94 -9.86 5.68 7.81
C ILE A 94 -9.80 5.04 9.19
N ALA A 95 -10.19 3.77 9.27
CA ALA A 95 -10.20 2.97 10.50
C ALA A 95 -9.19 1.81 10.48
N GLY A 96 -8.48 1.61 9.37
CA GLY A 96 -7.47 0.59 9.21
C GLY A 96 -6.77 0.74 7.86
N VAL A 97 -5.64 0.09 7.69
CA VAL A 97 -4.89 0.06 6.43
C VAL A 97 -4.46 -1.35 6.07
N ILE A 98 -4.63 -1.70 4.79
CA ILE A 98 -4.08 -2.92 4.20
C ILE A 98 -3.20 -2.54 3.00
N SER A 99 -2.11 -3.29 2.83
CA SER A 99 -1.22 -3.18 1.67
C SER A 99 -0.79 -4.57 1.20
N LEU A 100 -0.61 -4.72 -0.11
CA LEU A 100 -0.14 -5.96 -0.74
C LEU A 100 1.13 -5.66 -1.51
N GLY A 101 2.18 -6.46 -1.37
CA GLY A 101 3.39 -6.19 -2.11
C GLY A 101 4.49 -7.23 -2.06
N GLY A 102 5.40 -7.12 -3.03
CA GLY A 102 6.74 -7.68 -3.00
C GLY A 102 7.72 -6.70 -2.34
N GLY A 103 9.01 -6.72 -2.71
CA GLY A 103 10.05 -5.91 -2.06
C GLY A 103 9.73 -4.42 -1.97
N GLY A 104 9.46 -3.77 -3.11
CA GLY A 104 9.16 -2.34 -3.15
C GLY A 104 7.84 -1.97 -2.47
N GLY A 105 6.77 -2.73 -2.76
CA GLY A 105 5.45 -2.52 -2.13
C GLY A 105 5.51 -2.69 -0.62
N THR A 106 6.26 -3.69 -0.13
CA THR A 106 6.45 -3.91 1.31
C THR A 106 7.21 -2.74 1.95
N ALA A 107 8.27 -2.26 1.31
CA ALA A 107 9.03 -1.12 1.82
C ALA A 107 8.16 0.14 1.97
N ILE A 108 7.39 0.48 0.93
CA ILE A 108 6.49 1.64 0.95
C ILE A 108 5.36 1.44 1.97
N GLY A 109 4.67 0.29 1.92
CA GLY A 109 3.53 -0.01 2.79
C GLY A 109 3.90 0.03 4.27
N THR A 110 5.00 -0.64 4.64
CA THR A 110 5.44 -0.65 6.05
C THR A 110 6.02 0.69 6.49
N ALA A 111 6.69 1.47 5.60
CA ALA A 111 7.10 2.82 5.92
C ALA A 111 5.88 3.69 6.30
N ALA A 112 4.81 3.61 5.51
CA ALA A 112 3.56 4.31 5.78
C ALA A 112 2.91 3.85 7.09
N MET A 113 2.84 2.53 7.32
CA MET A 113 2.25 1.94 8.53
C MET A 113 3.03 2.30 9.80
N ARG A 114 4.36 2.43 9.73
CA ARG A 114 5.19 2.82 10.88
C ARG A 114 4.90 4.24 11.37
N ALA A 115 4.39 5.13 10.53
CA ALA A 115 4.00 6.49 10.92
C ALA A 115 2.70 6.53 11.73
N LEU A 116 1.91 5.45 11.70
CA LEU A 116 0.60 5.41 12.34
C LEU A 116 0.69 5.11 13.84
N PRO A 117 -0.33 5.49 14.63
CA PRO A 117 -0.38 5.21 16.06
C PRO A 117 -0.34 3.71 16.37
N ILE A 118 0.17 3.37 17.55
CA ILE A 118 0.03 2.01 18.12
C ILE A 118 -1.46 1.74 18.37
N GLY A 119 -1.91 0.53 18.07
CA GLY A 119 -3.32 0.13 18.17
C GLY A 119 -4.16 0.43 16.93
N PHE A 120 -3.68 1.26 15.98
CA PHE A 120 -4.35 1.43 14.70
C PHE A 120 -4.18 0.15 13.84
N PRO A 121 -5.24 -0.43 13.27
CA PRO A 121 -5.16 -1.67 12.49
C PRO A 121 -4.27 -1.53 11.23
N LYS A 122 -3.22 -2.35 11.14
CA LYS A 122 -2.22 -2.34 10.05
C LYS A 122 -1.95 -3.76 9.57
N LEU A 123 -2.26 -4.06 8.32
CA LEU A 123 -2.01 -5.38 7.71
C LEU A 123 -1.17 -5.24 6.45
N MET A 124 -0.01 -5.88 6.42
CA MET A 124 0.86 -5.99 5.25
C MET A 124 0.89 -7.42 4.75
N VAL A 125 0.27 -7.70 3.61
CA VAL A 125 0.39 -8.99 2.91
C VAL A 125 1.60 -8.92 1.99
N SER A 126 2.61 -9.73 2.26
CA SER A 126 3.93 -9.58 1.64
C SER A 126 4.55 -10.91 1.24
N THR A 127 5.21 -10.94 0.09
CA THR A 127 6.08 -12.04 -0.32
C THR A 127 7.29 -12.22 0.61
N LEU A 128 7.63 -11.20 1.39
CA LEU A 128 8.77 -11.19 2.31
C LEU A 128 8.39 -11.58 3.75
N ALA A 129 7.11 -11.79 4.04
CA ALA A 129 6.62 -12.00 5.40
C ALA A 129 7.03 -13.35 6.02
N SER A 130 7.52 -14.29 5.22
CA SER A 130 8.09 -15.56 5.70
C SER A 130 9.56 -15.48 6.11
N GLY A 131 10.23 -14.34 5.86
CA GLY A 131 11.63 -14.11 6.19
C GLY A 131 11.83 -13.15 7.37
N ASN A 132 12.99 -12.48 7.40
CA ASN A 132 13.28 -11.48 8.41
C ASN A 132 12.52 -10.18 8.11
N THR A 133 11.52 -9.88 8.93
CA THR A 133 10.66 -8.70 8.79
C THR A 133 11.07 -7.52 9.68
N ALA A 134 12.08 -7.67 10.53
CA ALA A 134 12.47 -6.65 11.51
C ALA A 134 12.75 -5.28 10.88
N GLN A 135 13.41 -5.24 9.73
CA GLN A 135 13.69 -3.99 9.01
C GLN A 135 12.44 -3.27 8.48
N TYR A 136 11.35 -4.01 8.27
CA TYR A 136 10.08 -3.48 7.78
C TYR A 136 9.17 -3.01 8.92
N VAL A 137 9.01 -3.82 9.95
CA VAL A 137 8.09 -3.52 11.05
C VAL A 137 8.70 -2.60 12.12
N GLY A 138 10.03 -2.68 12.33
CA GLY A 138 10.70 -1.95 13.42
C GLY A 138 10.09 -2.33 14.76
N VAL A 139 9.66 -1.31 15.53
CA VAL A 139 9.00 -1.47 16.84
C VAL A 139 7.48 -1.21 16.77
N LYS A 140 6.88 -1.34 15.61
CA LYS A 140 5.45 -1.08 15.39
C LYS A 140 4.63 -2.37 15.28
N ASP A 141 3.39 -2.29 15.67
CA ASP A 141 2.38 -3.35 15.66
C ASP A 141 1.80 -3.60 14.26
N ILE A 142 2.66 -3.91 13.29
CA ILE A 142 2.26 -4.25 11.93
C ILE A 142 2.09 -5.76 11.83
N VAL A 143 0.90 -6.20 11.41
CA VAL A 143 0.67 -7.61 11.08
C VAL A 143 1.26 -7.88 9.70
N MET A 144 2.29 -8.73 9.66
CA MET A 144 2.88 -9.21 8.41
C MET A 144 2.27 -10.57 8.06
N PHE A 145 1.61 -10.66 6.92
CA PHE A 145 0.96 -11.89 6.46
C PHE A 145 1.63 -12.41 5.18
N PRO A 146 2.08 -13.68 5.12
CA PRO A 146 2.71 -14.24 3.93
C PRO A 146 1.73 -14.34 2.76
N SER A 147 2.10 -13.79 1.59
CA SER A 147 1.30 -13.94 0.38
C SER A 147 1.42 -15.33 -0.27
N ILE A 148 2.41 -16.13 0.14
CA ILE A 148 2.76 -17.48 -0.35
C ILE A 148 3.25 -17.45 -1.79
N VAL A 149 2.57 -16.74 -2.69
CA VAL A 149 2.93 -16.65 -4.11
C VAL A 149 3.29 -15.22 -4.49
N ASP A 150 4.34 -15.07 -5.28
CA ASP A 150 4.76 -13.81 -5.91
C ASP A 150 4.44 -13.84 -7.41
N VAL A 151 3.17 -13.96 -7.72
CA VAL A 151 2.68 -14.01 -9.12
C VAL A 151 1.81 -12.78 -9.34
N ALA A 152 2.03 -12.10 -10.45
CA ALA A 152 1.14 -11.03 -10.88
C ALA A 152 -0.23 -11.61 -11.27
N GLY A 153 -1.30 -10.94 -10.84
CA GLY A 153 -2.67 -11.34 -11.10
C GLY A 153 -3.24 -12.31 -10.07
N LEU A 154 -4.54 -12.53 -10.20
CA LEU A 154 -5.30 -13.39 -9.30
C LEU A 154 -5.29 -14.84 -9.76
N ASN A 155 -4.88 -15.72 -8.89
CA ASN A 155 -4.95 -17.18 -9.08
C ASN A 155 -5.70 -17.83 -7.91
N ARG A 156 -5.85 -19.17 -7.95
CA ARG A 156 -6.59 -19.91 -6.91
C ARG A 156 -5.99 -19.72 -5.52
N ILE A 157 -4.67 -19.65 -5.41
CA ILE A 157 -3.99 -19.51 -4.10
C ILE A 157 -4.15 -18.08 -3.60
N SER A 158 -3.85 -17.07 -4.44
CA SER A 158 -3.99 -15.67 -4.03
C SER A 158 -5.43 -15.32 -3.60
N ARG A 159 -6.45 -15.88 -4.28
CA ARG A 159 -7.87 -15.71 -3.88
C ARG A 159 -8.23 -16.33 -2.54
N GLN A 160 -7.48 -17.32 -2.07
CA GLN A 160 -7.68 -17.93 -0.75
C GLN A 160 -6.95 -17.17 0.36
N ILE A 161 -5.87 -16.48 0.02
CA ILE A 161 -5.04 -15.71 0.95
C ILE A 161 -5.61 -14.31 1.17
N LEU A 162 -6.06 -13.65 0.11
CA LEU A 162 -6.61 -12.30 0.11
C LEU A 162 -8.11 -12.29 0.43
#